data_b2ab932e5fc3cc083f503b98214d138d
#
_entry.id   b2ab932e5fc3cc083f503b98214d138d
#
_cell.length_a   1.000
_cell.length_b   1.000
_cell.length_c   1.000
_cell.angle_alpha   90.00
_cell.angle_beta   90.00
_cell.angle_gamma   90.00
#
_symmetry.space_group_name_H-M   'P 1'
#
loop_
_entity.id
_entity.type
_entity.pdbx_description
1 polymer ?
#
loop_
_entity_poly.entity_id
_entity_poly.type
_entity_poly.pdbx_seq_one_letter_code
_entity_poly.pdbx_strand_id
1 'polypeptide(L)'
;GDVYKRQVYEDPRIAQITECLAGANCGGCGYAGCADYAKAIVENGAPTNKCAPGGAKATEAVNAIMGTESASGPALHAVVNCNGGNGNCGTRFEYHGIPTCAAAAAIAGGPSACAFGCLGYGDCTRACQFDAIHVVNGSAVVDREKCTGCSACVAACPHHVISLKPMAPQP
;
A
#
# COMPACT_ATOMS: atom_id res chain seq x y z
N GLY A 1 -1.57 -46.52 -18.94
CA GLY A 1 -2.13 -45.23 -19.28
C GLY A 1 -1.38 -44.14 -18.56
N ASP A 2 -0.55 -43.41 -19.29
CA ASP A 2 0.34 -42.40 -18.77
C ASP A 2 -0.41 -41.16 -18.26
N VAL A 3 -0.66 -41.12 -16.95
CA VAL A 3 -0.96 -39.85 -16.24
C VAL A 3 0.38 -39.25 -15.80
N TYR A 4 1.30 -39.08 -16.73
CA TYR A 4 2.61 -38.55 -16.44
C TYR A 4 2.75 -37.10 -16.90
N LYS A 5 2.86 -36.19 -15.91
CA LYS A 5 3.67 -34.99 -15.91
C LYS A 5 3.19 -33.86 -16.81
N ARG A 6 2.14 -33.18 -16.42
CA ARG A 6 2.22 -31.73 -16.42
C ARG A 6 2.96 -31.28 -15.14
N GLN A 7 4.24 -31.60 -15.04
CA GLN A 7 5.13 -30.80 -14.22
C GLN A 7 5.13 -29.42 -14.87
N VAL A 8 4.43 -28.49 -14.26
CA VAL A 8 4.63 -27.08 -14.55
C VAL A 8 6.08 -26.82 -14.16
N TYR A 9 6.95 -26.66 -15.16
CA TYR A 9 8.33 -26.27 -14.93
C TYR A 9 8.28 -24.85 -14.42
N GLU A 10 8.33 -24.67 -13.11
CA GLU A 10 8.51 -23.36 -12.53
C GLU A 10 9.99 -23.03 -12.54
N ASP A 11 10.32 -21.89 -13.14
CA ASP A 11 11.71 -21.41 -13.20
C ASP A 11 12.23 -21.23 -11.76
N PRO A 12 13.35 -21.85 -11.38
CA PRO A 12 13.88 -21.76 -10.02
C PRO A 12 14.17 -20.32 -9.56
N ARG A 13 14.32 -19.39 -10.48
CA ARG A 13 14.46 -17.96 -10.18
C ARG A 13 13.21 -17.36 -9.53
N ILE A 14 12.03 -17.90 -9.83
CA ILE A 14 10.77 -17.42 -9.22
C ILE A 14 10.79 -17.64 -7.70
N ALA A 15 11.24 -18.80 -7.24
CA ALA A 15 11.38 -19.09 -5.82
C ALA A 15 12.42 -18.18 -5.16
N GLN A 16 13.58 -18.02 -5.77
CA GLN A 16 14.65 -17.15 -5.27
C GLN A 16 14.22 -15.69 -5.18
N ILE A 17 13.53 -15.17 -6.20
CA ILE A 17 13.00 -13.81 -6.19
C ILE A 17 11.93 -13.65 -5.11
N THR A 18 11.05 -14.64 -4.96
CA THR A 18 10.00 -14.59 -3.93
C THR A 18 10.58 -14.48 -2.51
N GLU A 19 11.69 -15.19 -2.24
CA GLU A 19 12.42 -15.11 -0.96
C GLU A 19 13.09 -13.73 -0.74
N CYS A 20 13.54 -13.08 -1.82
CA CYS A 20 14.14 -11.74 -1.74
C CYS A 20 13.10 -10.63 -1.54
N LEU A 21 11.84 -10.88 -1.89
CA LEU A 21 10.75 -9.93 -1.68
C LEU A 21 10.33 -9.87 -0.21
N ALA A 22 9.60 -8.82 0.17
CA ALA A 22 9.18 -8.61 1.56
C ALA A 22 8.25 -9.70 2.13
N GLY A 23 7.70 -10.59 1.32
CA GLY A 23 6.79 -11.66 1.74
C GLY A 23 5.44 -11.21 2.29
N ALA A 24 5.17 -9.91 2.31
CA ALA A 24 3.97 -9.33 2.91
C ALA A 24 2.68 -9.56 2.11
N ASN A 25 2.78 -10.00 0.85
CA ASN A 25 1.65 -10.19 -0.09
C ASN A 25 0.66 -9.02 -0.09
N CYS A 26 1.17 -7.79 0.09
CA CYS A 26 0.37 -6.58 0.30
C CYS A 26 -0.32 -6.06 -0.97
N GLY A 27 0.01 -6.59 -2.15
CA GLY A 27 -0.54 -6.14 -3.42
C GLY A 27 -0.09 -4.74 -3.89
N GLY A 28 0.77 -4.04 -3.13
CA GLY A 28 1.20 -2.68 -3.43
C GLY A 28 2.00 -2.53 -4.74
N CYS A 29 2.59 -3.62 -5.23
CA CYS A 29 3.25 -3.67 -6.53
C CYS A 29 2.27 -3.81 -7.72
N GLY A 30 0.96 -4.00 -7.45
CA GLY A 30 -0.07 -4.23 -8.47
C GLY A 30 -0.29 -5.69 -8.84
N TYR A 31 0.33 -6.63 -8.13
CA TYR A 31 0.17 -8.08 -8.29
C TYR A 31 -0.55 -8.67 -7.07
N ALA A 32 -1.19 -9.83 -7.22
CA ALA A 32 -1.97 -10.44 -6.15
C ALA A 32 -1.12 -10.89 -4.94
N GLY A 33 0.17 -11.19 -5.18
CA GLY A 33 1.11 -11.59 -4.14
C GLY A 33 2.56 -11.49 -4.59
N CYS A 34 3.47 -11.76 -3.68
CA CYS A 34 4.92 -11.72 -3.98
C CYS A 34 5.31 -12.77 -5.01
N ALA A 35 4.70 -13.98 -4.97
CA ALA A 35 4.94 -15.03 -5.94
C ALA A 35 4.48 -14.64 -7.36
N ASP A 36 3.32 -14.00 -7.49
CA ASP A 36 2.80 -13.52 -8.79
C ASP A 36 3.69 -12.42 -9.36
N TYR A 37 4.20 -11.54 -8.50
CA TYR A 37 5.14 -10.52 -8.92
C TYR A 37 6.49 -11.13 -9.35
N ALA A 38 7.04 -12.09 -8.60
CA ALA A 38 8.25 -12.82 -8.98
C ALA A 38 8.10 -13.52 -10.33
N LYS A 39 6.95 -14.15 -10.55
CA LYS A 39 6.59 -14.79 -11.82
C LYS A 39 6.52 -13.78 -12.96
N ALA A 40 5.90 -12.63 -12.76
CA ALA A 40 5.83 -11.56 -13.75
C ALA A 40 7.22 -10.98 -14.09
N ILE A 41 8.15 -10.92 -13.12
CA ILE A 41 9.54 -10.50 -13.39
C ILE A 41 10.23 -11.49 -14.31
N VAL A 42 10.12 -12.80 -14.03
CA VAL A 42 10.83 -13.85 -14.77
C VAL A 42 10.22 -14.09 -16.15
N GLU A 43 8.89 -14.17 -16.25
CA GLU A 43 8.17 -14.53 -17.47
C GLU A 43 7.86 -13.34 -18.38
N ASN A 44 7.54 -12.19 -17.79
CA ASN A 44 7.04 -11.02 -18.53
C ASN A 44 8.01 -9.83 -18.50
N GLY A 45 9.18 -9.96 -17.87
CA GLY A 45 10.15 -8.86 -17.77
C GLY A 45 9.62 -7.65 -16.98
N ALA A 46 8.78 -7.89 -15.97
CA ALA A 46 8.26 -6.80 -15.15
C ALA A 46 9.40 -6.05 -14.43
N PRO A 47 9.26 -4.73 -14.20
CA PRO A 47 10.27 -3.94 -13.49
C PRO A 47 10.56 -4.50 -12.10
N THR A 48 11.83 -4.61 -11.72
CA THR A 48 12.29 -5.21 -10.45
C THR A 48 12.10 -4.31 -9.22
N ASN A 49 11.78 -3.04 -9.43
CA ASN A 49 11.72 -1.99 -8.40
C ASN A 49 10.31 -1.67 -7.87
N LYS A 50 9.31 -2.51 -8.11
CA LYS A 50 7.93 -2.27 -7.68
C LYS A 50 7.62 -2.70 -6.23
N CYS A 51 8.51 -3.45 -5.58
CA CYS A 51 8.29 -3.89 -4.21
C CYS A 51 8.60 -2.75 -3.22
N ALA A 52 7.61 -1.94 -2.86
CA ALA A 52 7.79 -0.84 -1.91
C ALA A 52 8.25 -1.32 -0.52
N PRO A 53 7.63 -2.37 0.10
CA PRO A 53 8.09 -2.86 1.40
C PRO A 53 9.48 -3.46 1.40
N GLY A 54 9.93 -4.05 0.28
CA GLY A 54 11.27 -4.61 0.12
C GLY A 54 12.34 -3.54 -0.10
N GLY A 55 11.95 -2.37 -0.59
CA GLY A 55 12.84 -1.25 -0.84
C GLY A 55 14.02 -1.54 -1.75
N ALA A 56 15.11 -0.81 -1.56
CA ALA A 56 16.33 -0.94 -2.35
C ALA A 56 16.96 -2.34 -2.24
N LYS A 57 16.96 -2.95 -1.05
CA LYS A 57 17.57 -4.28 -0.81
C LYS A 57 16.91 -5.37 -1.66
N ALA A 58 15.57 -5.40 -1.71
CA ALA A 58 14.86 -6.37 -2.53
C ALA A 58 15.11 -6.11 -4.02
N THR A 59 15.15 -4.85 -4.45
CA THR A 59 15.46 -4.47 -5.84
C THR A 59 16.86 -4.93 -6.25
N GLU A 60 17.86 -4.70 -5.41
CA GLU A 60 19.25 -5.12 -5.66
C GLU A 60 19.37 -6.64 -5.74
N ALA A 61 18.75 -7.37 -4.80
CA ALA A 61 18.77 -8.83 -4.79
C ALA A 61 18.07 -9.42 -6.03
N VAL A 62 16.95 -8.87 -6.43
CA VAL A 62 16.22 -9.29 -7.63
C VAL A 62 17.03 -8.98 -8.90
N ASN A 63 17.65 -7.80 -8.95
CA ASN A 63 18.53 -7.41 -10.06
C ASN A 63 19.72 -8.36 -10.21
N ALA A 64 20.32 -8.78 -9.08
CA ALA A 64 21.42 -9.75 -9.10
C ALA A 64 21.00 -11.12 -9.67
N ILE A 65 19.77 -11.58 -9.35
CA ILE A 65 19.22 -12.84 -9.87
C ILE A 65 18.90 -12.74 -11.37
N MET A 66 18.34 -11.61 -11.79
CA MET A 66 17.92 -11.37 -13.18
C MET A 66 19.05 -10.88 -14.09
N GLY A 67 20.19 -10.45 -13.53
CA GLY A 67 21.29 -9.82 -14.28
C GLY A 67 20.89 -8.47 -14.89
N THR A 68 19.96 -7.75 -14.28
CA THR A 68 19.48 -6.44 -14.74
C THR A 68 19.87 -5.33 -13.76
N GLU A 69 20.04 -4.11 -14.26
CA GLU A 69 20.27 -2.93 -13.43
C GLU A 69 19.02 -2.04 -13.47
N SER A 70 18.20 -2.14 -12.45
CA SER A 70 17.10 -1.20 -12.22
C SER A 70 17.41 -0.33 -11.02
N ALA A 71 17.34 0.98 -11.15
CA ALA A 71 17.49 1.87 -10.02
C ALA A 71 16.27 1.73 -9.08
N SER A 72 16.51 1.57 -7.78
CA SER A 72 15.47 1.71 -6.78
C SER A 72 14.97 3.15 -6.81
N GLY A 73 13.65 3.34 -6.96
CA GLY A 73 13.05 4.66 -6.84
C GLY A 73 13.21 5.22 -5.42
N PRO A 74 12.98 6.53 -5.22
CA PRO A 74 13.02 7.13 -3.90
C PRO A 74 12.00 6.43 -2.99
N ALA A 75 12.38 6.20 -1.73
CA ALA A 75 11.47 5.66 -0.74
C ALA A 75 10.24 6.58 -0.62
N LEU A 76 9.05 6.01 -0.76
CA LEU A 76 7.79 6.73 -0.65
C LEU A 76 7.17 6.51 0.72
N HIS A 77 6.47 7.50 1.22
CA HIS A 77 5.62 7.36 2.40
C HIS A 77 4.24 7.97 2.15
N ALA A 78 3.25 7.48 2.86
CA ALA A 78 1.91 8.06 2.83
C ALA A 78 1.88 9.38 3.60
N VAL A 79 1.17 10.36 3.06
CA VAL A 79 0.91 11.64 3.70
C VAL A 79 -0.58 11.90 3.69
N VAL A 80 -1.15 12.24 4.83
CA VAL A 80 -2.54 12.64 4.96
C VAL A 80 -2.63 14.15 4.70
N ASN A 81 -3.30 14.53 3.62
CA ASN A 81 -3.48 15.92 3.23
C ASN A 81 -4.70 16.54 3.93
N CYS A 82 -4.89 16.24 5.20
CA CYS A 82 -5.99 16.74 6.01
C CYS A 82 -5.46 17.08 7.40
N ASN A 83 -5.62 18.31 7.81
CA ASN A 83 -5.36 18.77 9.17
C ASN A 83 -6.67 18.97 9.96
N GLY A 84 -7.73 18.29 9.53
CA GLY A 84 -9.02 18.24 10.21
C GLY A 84 -8.96 17.36 11.46
N GLY A 85 -10.11 17.10 11.99
CA GLY A 85 -10.32 16.29 13.20
C GLY A 85 -11.35 16.95 14.10
N ASN A 86 -11.63 16.36 15.24
CA ASN A 86 -12.75 16.73 16.12
C ASN A 86 -12.71 18.19 16.65
N GLY A 87 -11.59 18.87 16.54
CA GLY A 87 -11.46 20.28 16.95
C GLY A 87 -11.43 21.29 15.81
N ASN A 88 -11.11 20.84 14.59
CA ASN A 88 -10.85 21.72 13.45
C ASN A 88 -11.94 21.67 12.38
N CYS A 89 -12.81 20.67 12.41
CA CYS A 89 -13.88 20.52 11.43
C CYS A 89 -15.18 20.18 12.13
N GLY A 90 -16.22 20.94 11.81
CA GLY A 90 -17.57 20.70 12.33
C GLY A 90 -18.24 19.48 11.68
N THR A 91 -19.36 19.08 12.25
CA THR A 91 -20.22 18.00 11.75
C THR A 91 -21.50 18.58 11.18
N ARG A 92 -21.93 18.10 10.01
CA ARG A 92 -23.19 18.53 9.36
C ARG A 92 -24.42 17.78 9.87
N PHE A 93 -24.21 16.50 10.22
CA PHE A 93 -25.25 15.61 10.75
C PHE A 93 -24.62 14.49 11.58
N GLU A 94 -25.40 13.87 12.46
CA GLU A 94 -24.96 12.65 13.16
C GLU A 94 -25.11 11.45 12.25
N TYR A 95 -24.05 10.64 12.17
CA TYR A 95 -24.02 9.42 11.39
C TYR A 95 -24.20 8.20 12.28
N HIS A 96 -25.27 7.44 12.05
CA HIS A 96 -25.60 6.22 12.80
C HIS A 96 -25.51 4.95 11.93
N GLY A 97 -24.71 4.97 10.88
CA GLY A 97 -24.51 3.84 9.99
C GLY A 97 -23.32 2.96 10.36
N ILE A 98 -22.91 2.11 9.43
CA ILE A 98 -21.72 1.26 9.57
C ILE A 98 -20.48 2.15 9.74
N PRO A 99 -19.64 1.93 10.79
CA PRO A 99 -18.52 2.81 11.11
C PRO A 99 -17.32 2.57 10.16
N THR A 100 -17.53 2.84 8.88
CA THR A 100 -16.52 2.80 7.82
C THR A 100 -16.54 4.10 7.02
N CYS A 101 -15.37 4.52 6.52
CA CYS A 101 -15.28 5.70 5.66
C CYS A 101 -16.07 5.52 4.37
N ALA A 102 -16.03 4.31 3.79
CA ALA A 102 -16.76 4.01 2.56
C ALA A 102 -18.28 4.14 2.74
N ALA A 103 -18.85 3.59 3.82
CA ALA A 103 -20.27 3.66 4.09
C ALA A 103 -20.72 5.09 4.44
N ALA A 104 -19.92 5.80 5.22
CA ALA A 104 -20.21 7.19 5.59
C ALA A 104 -20.13 8.13 4.37
N ALA A 105 -19.13 7.95 3.49
CA ALA A 105 -18.98 8.74 2.26
C ALA A 105 -20.14 8.57 1.28
N ALA A 106 -20.77 7.38 1.25
CA ALA A 106 -21.93 7.10 0.40
C ALA A 106 -23.17 7.96 0.80
N ILE A 107 -23.21 8.47 2.03
CA ILE A 107 -24.30 9.32 2.51
C ILE A 107 -23.88 10.79 2.46
N ALA A 108 -24.23 11.46 1.39
CA ALA A 108 -23.98 12.88 1.15
C ALA A 108 -22.50 13.31 1.32
N GLY A 109 -21.55 12.40 1.05
CA GLY A 109 -20.10 12.64 1.23
C GLY A 109 -19.64 12.59 2.68
N GLY A 110 -20.43 12.04 3.59
CA GLY A 110 -20.09 11.90 5.02
C GLY A 110 -20.55 13.04 5.91
N PRO A 111 -20.50 12.82 7.23
CA PRO A 111 -21.02 13.75 8.24
C PRO A 111 -20.15 14.99 8.45
N SER A 112 -18.92 15.01 7.97
CA SER A 112 -17.98 16.12 8.12
C SER A 112 -18.46 17.37 7.38
N ALA A 113 -18.26 18.56 7.96
CA ALA A 113 -18.53 19.84 7.29
C ALA A 113 -17.59 20.07 6.08
N CYS A 114 -16.40 19.47 6.09
CA CYS A 114 -15.50 19.47 4.96
C CYS A 114 -15.79 18.27 4.04
N ALA A 115 -16.24 18.53 2.82
CA ALA A 115 -16.57 17.50 1.83
C ALA A 115 -15.35 16.68 1.38
N PHE A 116 -14.13 17.18 1.60
CA PHE A 116 -12.86 16.56 1.17
C PHE A 116 -12.03 16.06 2.35
N GLY A 117 -12.48 16.29 3.58
CA GLY A 117 -11.74 15.97 4.79
C GLY A 117 -11.70 14.46 5.12
N CYS A 118 -10.83 14.10 6.03
CA CYS A 118 -10.81 12.76 6.60
C CYS A 118 -12.10 12.52 7.39
N LEU A 119 -12.73 11.35 7.20
CA LEU A 119 -13.95 10.96 7.92
C LEU A 119 -13.67 10.29 9.28
N GLY A 120 -12.42 9.83 9.49
CA GLY A 120 -11.99 9.33 10.80
C GLY A 120 -12.47 7.93 11.19
N TYR A 121 -13.11 7.16 10.30
CA TYR A 121 -13.59 5.80 10.62
C TYR A 121 -12.53 4.69 10.44
N GLY A 122 -11.34 5.00 9.96
CA GLY A 122 -10.20 4.09 10.00
C GLY A 122 -10.14 3.00 8.93
N ASP A 123 -10.76 3.18 7.75
CA ASP A 123 -10.61 2.22 6.65
C ASP A 123 -9.15 2.08 6.23
N CYS A 124 -8.39 3.17 6.22
CA CYS A 124 -6.95 3.19 5.96
C CYS A 124 -6.15 2.44 7.03
N THR A 125 -6.56 2.49 8.30
CA THR A 125 -5.93 1.75 9.39
C THR A 125 -6.12 0.25 9.22
N ARG A 126 -7.33 -0.18 8.86
CA ARG A 126 -7.64 -1.60 8.58
C ARG A 126 -6.93 -2.13 7.34
N ALA A 127 -6.70 -1.29 6.34
CA ALA A 127 -5.98 -1.66 5.13
C ALA A 127 -4.46 -1.72 5.32
N CYS A 128 -3.91 -1.13 6.38
CA CYS A 128 -2.48 -1.09 6.62
C CYS A 128 -1.99 -2.36 7.32
N GLN A 129 -1.14 -3.13 6.64
CA GLN A 129 -0.51 -4.34 7.20
C GLN A 129 0.72 -4.05 8.06
N PHE A 130 1.21 -2.81 8.06
CA PHE A 130 2.46 -2.40 8.72
C PHE A 130 2.22 -1.59 10.00
N ASP A 131 0.98 -1.46 10.42
CA ASP A 131 0.60 -0.65 11.59
C ASP A 131 1.18 0.79 11.54
N ALA A 132 1.19 1.37 10.34
CA ALA A 132 1.81 2.65 10.06
C ALA A 132 0.81 3.82 9.96
N ILE A 133 -0.49 3.58 10.12
CA ILE A 133 -1.50 4.64 10.03
C ILE A 133 -2.59 4.42 11.08
N HIS A 134 -2.89 5.46 11.84
CA HIS A 134 -3.86 5.44 12.93
C HIS A 134 -4.79 6.63 12.83
N VAL A 135 -5.97 6.52 13.42
CA VAL A 135 -6.89 7.66 13.58
C VAL A 135 -6.67 8.30 14.95
N VAL A 136 -6.30 9.56 14.94
CA VAL A 136 -6.08 10.37 16.14
C VAL A 136 -6.96 11.62 16.04
N ASN A 137 -7.78 11.88 17.05
CA ASN A 137 -8.71 13.02 17.11
C ASN A 137 -9.59 13.17 15.85
N GLY A 138 -10.05 12.05 15.28
CA GLY A 138 -10.94 12.05 14.11
C GLY A 138 -10.23 12.27 12.77
N SER A 139 -8.92 12.28 12.71
CA SER A 139 -8.14 12.35 11.48
C SER A 139 -7.06 11.26 11.43
N ALA A 140 -6.74 10.76 10.23
CA ALA A 140 -5.70 9.78 10.06
C ALA A 140 -4.31 10.44 10.21
N VAL A 141 -3.39 9.74 10.89
CA VAL A 141 -2.00 10.14 11.09
C VAL A 141 -1.11 8.98 10.67
N VAL A 142 -0.04 9.27 9.94
CA VAL A 142 0.92 8.27 9.45
C VAL A 142 2.20 8.30 10.27
N ASP A 143 2.60 7.12 10.74
CA ASP A 143 3.94 6.88 11.27
C ASP A 143 4.89 6.65 10.10
N ARG A 144 5.80 7.59 9.88
CA ARG A 144 6.74 7.57 8.76
C ARG A 144 7.80 6.50 8.87
N GLU A 145 8.15 6.10 10.08
CA GLU A 145 9.18 5.09 10.34
C GLU A 145 8.67 3.69 9.98
N LYS A 146 7.37 3.43 10.19
CA LYS A 146 6.73 2.17 9.86
C LYS A 146 6.18 2.13 8.43
N CYS A 147 5.99 3.28 7.80
CA CYS A 147 5.33 3.36 6.50
C CYS A 147 6.26 2.89 5.37
N THR A 148 5.85 1.87 4.65
CA THR A 148 6.58 1.29 3.51
C THR A 148 6.17 1.85 2.14
N GLY A 149 5.21 2.79 2.09
CA GLY A 149 4.73 3.36 0.83
C GLY A 149 3.93 2.40 -0.06
N CYS A 150 3.34 1.35 0.50
CA CYS A 150 2.64 0.30 -0.25
C CYS A 150 1.33 0.72 -0.92
N SER A 151 0.85 1.95 -0.71
CA SER A 151 -0.38 2.54 -1.27
C SER A 151 -1.73 1.94 -0.80
N ALA A 152 -1.77 0.91 0.02
CA ALA A 152 -3.01 0.28 0.46
C ALA A 152 -3.99 1.28 1.14
N CYS A 153 -3.48 2.18 1.97
CA CYS A 153 -4.27 3.24 2.62
C CYS A 153 -4.79 4.29 1.62
N VAL A 154 -4.06 4.56 0.55
CA VAL A 154 -4.50 5.48 -0.53
C VAL A 154 -5.70 4.90 -1.25
N ALA A 155 -5.66 3.61 -1.61
CA ALA A 155 -6.75 2.90 -2.26
C ALA A 155 -7.99 2.75 -1.36
N ALA A 156 -7.79 2.58 -0.05
CA ALA A 156 -8.87 2.43 0.92
C ALA A 156 -9.59 3.75 1.27
N CYS A 157 -9.02 4.91 0.93
CA CYS A 157 -9.59 6.21 1.30
C CYS A 157 -10.63 6.70 0.28
N PRO A 158 -11.93 6.75 0.60
CA PRO A 158 -12.96 7.19 -0.34
C PRO A 158 -12.89 8.69 -0.68
N HIS A 159 -12.29 9.49 0.20
CA HIS A 159 -12.10 10.93 -0.04
C HIS A 159 -10.74 11.26 -0.66
N HIS A 160 -9.88 10.25 -0.89
CA HIS A 160 -8.55 10.41 -1.49
C HIS A 160 -7.66 11.47 -0.80
N VAL A 161 -7.79 11.58 0.53
CA VAL A 161 -7.01 12.53 1.33
C VAL A 161 -5.57 12.07 1.57
N ILE A 162 -5.25 10.83 1.19
CA ILE A 162 -3.93 10.22 1.38
C ILE A 162 -3.20 10.19 0.05
N SER A 163 -1.98 10.68 0.02
CA SER A 163 -1.10 10.62 -1.16
C SER A 163 0.25 10.04 -0.79
N LEU A 164 0.97 9.48 -1.76
CA LEU A 164 2.35 9.08 -1.59
C LEU A 164 3.27 10.24 -1.94
N LYS A 165 4.27 10.49 -1.10
CA LYS A 165 5.32 11.49 -1.35
C LYS A 165 6.70 10.86 -1.13
N PRO A 166 7.72 11.32 -1.87
CA PRO A 166 9.10 10.92 -1.61
C PRO A 166 9.49 11.26 -0.17
N MET A 167 10.21 10.36 0.48
CA MET A 167 10.79 10.63 1.79
C MET A 167 11.91 11.66 1.57
N ALA A 168 11.72 12.87 2.05
CA ALA A 168 12.79 13.86 2.04
C ALA A 168 13.94 13.36 2.94
N PRO A 169 15.21 13.49 2.52
CA PRO A 169 16.33 13.21 3.39
C PRO A 169 16.17 14.06 4.65
N GLN A 170 16.25 13.42 5.81
CA GLN A 170 16.26 14.15 7.08
C GLN A 170 17.58 14.91 7.17
N PRO A 171 17.56 16.19 7.60
CA PRO A 171 18.76 16.96 7.77
C PRO A 171 19.65 16.42 8.89
#